data_a3fcbc6494e3f49356d171a84d0304f4
#
_entry.id   a3fcbc6494e3f49356d171a84d0304f4
#
_cell.length_a   1.000
_cell.length_b   1.000
_cell.length_c   1.000
_cell.angle_alpha   90.00
_cell.angle_beta   90.00
_cell.angle_gamma   90.00
#
_symmetry.space_group_name_H-M   'P 1'
#
loop_
_entity.id
_entity.type
_entity.pdbx_description
1 polymer ?
#
loop_
_entity_poly.entity_id
_entity_poly.type
_entity_poly.pdbx_seq_one_letter_code
_entity_poly.pdbx_strand_id
1 'polypeptide(L)'
;KIVNINVALKEHGLIRVDENGEFRDWDAWCLSGGMSAEVHLRHPEDLELYGRVKQLLETMQKDSRYGIERIFTKEEAGKEHLDGTFSFILEALDGVSFGDEFHSPLVAPFETKDYRYGHATHGYLPEKGPQPVFYAKGPDFREHVVLEHARLVDEAPTFAELLGLEFPNVQGSCLWELLKKDHSGRKKQL
;
A
#
# COMPACT_ATOMS: atom_id res chain seq x y z
N LYS A 1 4.32 -11.06 -12.86
CA LYS A 1 5.63 -11.47 -12.27
C LYS A 1 5.81 -10.84 -10.89
N ILE A 2 6.67 -11.46 -10.08
CA ILE A 2 7.09 -10.95 -8.76
C ILE A 2 8.52 -10.43 -8.89
N VAL A 3 8.80 -9.26 -8.30
CA VAL A 3 10.12 -8.65 -8.27
C VAL A 3 10.57 -8.49 -6.84
N ASN A 4 11.65 -9.18 -6.47
CA ASN A 4 12.21 -9.22 -5.13
C ASN A 4 13.32 -8.17 -5.00
N ILE A 5 12.96 -6.95 -4.64
CA ILE A 5 13.90 -5.84 -4.51
C ILE A 5 15.02 -6.17 -3.50
N ASN A 6 14.71 -6.93 -2.43
CA ASN A 6 15.70 -7.34 -1.44
C ASN A 6 16.83 -8.19 -2.04
N VAL A 7 16.59 -8.91 -3.14
CA VAL A 7 17.67 -9.63 -3.85
C VAL A 7 18.67 -8.62 -4.42
N ALA A 8 18.20 -7.55 -5.08
CA ALA A 8 19.07 -6.50 -5.59
C ALA A 8 19.80 -5.75 -4.46
N LEU A 9 19.11 -5.45 -3.36
CA LEU A 9 19.72 -4.84 -2.18
C LEU A 9 20.85 -5.71 -1.62
N LYS A 10 20.64 -7.03 -1.54
CA LYS A 10 21.68 -7.99 -1.11
C LYS A 10 22.87 -8.03 -2.08
N GLU A 11 22.63 -8.09 -3.39
CA GLU A 11 23.68 -8.10 -4.40
C GLU A 11 24.56 -6.83 -4.36
N HIS A 12 23.99 -5.70 -3.86
CA HIS A 12 24.71 -4.45 -3.68
C HIS A 12 25.25 -4.25 -2.25
N GLY A 13 25.24 -5.32 -1.42
CA GLY A 13 25.79 -5.31 -0.05
C GLY A 13 24.98 -4.53 0.97
N LEU A 14 23.72 -4.19 0.63
CA LEU A 14 22.78 -3.46 1.50
C LEU A 14 21.98 -4.40 2.42
N ILE A 15 21.95 -5.69 2.10
CA ILE A 15 21.52 -6.78 2.98
C ILE A 15 22.69 -7.74 3.11
N ARG A 16 23.06 -8.06 4.34
CA ARG A 16 24.17 -8.95 4.67
C ARG A 16 23.66 -10.30 5.12
N VAL A 17 24.27 -11.35 4.59
CA VAL A 17 24.01 -12.74 4.94
C VAL A 17 25.30 -13.42 5.39
N ASP A 18 25.19 -14.54 6.10
CA ASP A 18 26.36 -15.37 6.46
C ASP A 18 26.77 -16.33 5.33
N GLU A 19 27.71 -17.20 5.61
CA GLU A 19 28.24 -18.23 4.70
C GLU A 19 27.20 -19.25 4.25
N ASN A 20 26.12 -19.42 5.01
CA ASN A 20 24.99 -20.30 4.70
C ASN A 20 23.87 -19.57 3.97
N GLY A 21 24.01 -18.26 3.73
CA GLY A 21 22.98 -17.42 3.11
C GLY A 21 21.92 -16.92 4.09
N GLU A 22 22.08 -17.17 5.39
CA GLU A 22 21.13 -16.73 6.41
C GLU A 22 21.28 -15.24 6.71
N PHE A 23 20.16 -14.57 6.93
CA PHE A 23 20.11 -13.15 7.23
C PHE A 23 20.94 -12.77 8.45
N ARG A 24 21.71 -11.69 8.35
CA ARG A 24 22.52 -11.14 9.45
C ARG A 24 22.18 -9.69 9.76
N ASP A 25 22.13 -8.85 8.75
CA ASP A 25 21.98 -7.42 8.95
C ASP A 25 21.57 -6.71 7.66
N TRP A 26 21.15 -5.46 7.74
CA TRP A 26 20.74 -4.66 6.59
C TRP A 26 21.05 -3.18 6.79
N ASP A 27 21.28 -2.44 5.72
CA ASP A 27 21.31 -0.98 5.65
C ASP A 27 20.08 -0.45 4.91
N ALA A 28 19.55 -1.22 3.95
CA ALA A 28 18.29 -0.97 3.26
C ALA A 28 17.47 -2.26 3.18
N TRP A 29 16.15 -2.13 3.37
CA TRP A 29 15.20 -3.24 3.30
C TRP A 29 13.93 -2.83 2.57
N CYS A 30 13.39 -3.70 1.75
CA CYS A 30 12.14 -3.50 1.02
C CYS A 30 11.04 -4.37 1.61
N LEU A 31 9.89 -3.76 1.94
CA LEU A 31 8.67 -4.43 2.36
C LEU A 31 7.62 -4.34 1.25
N SER A 32 7.10 -5.48 0.86
CA SER A 32 6.08 -5.57 -0.18
C SER A 32 4.71 -5.12 0.31
N GLY A 33 4.03 -4.32 -0.50
CA GLY A 33 2.60 -3.99 -0.41
C GLY A 33 1.84 -4.42 -1.67
N GLY A 34 2.26 -5.51 -2.33
CA GLY A 34 1.66 -5.96 -3.58
C GLY A 34 2.23 -5.21 -4.79
N MET A 35 1.44 -4.32 -5.42
CA MET A 35 1.93 -3.47 -6.51
C MET A 35 2.72 -2.25 -6.01
N SER A 36 2.78 -2.01 -4.72
CA SER A 36 3.70 -1.07 -4.11
C SER A 36 4.71 -1.78 -3.22
N ALA A 37 5.79 -1.08 -2.89
CA ALA A 37 6.74 -1.52 -1.89
C ALA A 37 7.35 -0.32 -1.16
N GLU A 38 7.58 -0.48 0.13
CA GLU A 38 8.27 0.50 0.96
C GLU A 38 9.74 0.14 1.08
N VAL A 39 10.63 1.06 0.75
CA VAL A 39 12.06 0.89 0.95
C VAL A 39 12.51 1.70 2.17
N HIS A 40 12.96 0.98 3.17
CA HIS A 40 13.42 1.53 4.44
C HIS A 40 14.95 1.58 4.45
N LEU A 41 15.50 2.67 4.95
CA LEU A 41 16.92 2.80 5.28
C LEU A 41 17.06 2.74 6.79
N ARG A 42 18.06 2.01 7.29
CA ARG A 42 18.37 1.96 8.72
C ARG A 42 18.75 3.33 9.26
N HIS A 43 19.50 4.06 8.46
CA HIS A 43 19.99 5.41 8.74
C HIS A 43 19.52 6.36 7.64
N PRO A 44 18.25 6.82 7.66
CA PRO A 44 17.71 7.69 6.61
C PRO A 44 18.37 9.06 6.54
N GLU A 45 19.09 9.46 7.58
CA GLU A 45 19.92 10.67 7.67
C GLU A 45 21.28 10.53 6.97
N ASP A 46 21.73 9.32 6.65
CA ASP A 46 22.96 9.06 5.89
C ASP A 46 22.72 9.35 4.41
N LEU A 47 23.19 10.51 3.95
CA LEU A 47 23.02 10.97 2.58
C LEU A 47 23.76 10.12 1.54
N GLU A 48 24.87 9.49 1.92
CA GLU A 48 25.60 8.57 1.03
C GLU A 48 24.81 7.30 0.81
N LEU A 49 24.33 6.68 1.89
CA LEU A 49 23.45 5.51 1.81
C LEU A 49 22.17 5.83 1.02
N TYR A 50 21.53 6.95 1.32
CA TYR A 50 20.34 7.40 0.60
C TYR A 50 20.60 7.53 -0.91
N GLY A 51 21.70 8.19 -1.28
CA GLY A 51 22.09 8.36 -2.69
C GLY A 51 22.36 7.05 -3.40
N ARG A 52 23.06 6.12 -2.75
CA ARG A 52 23.35 4.77 -3.28
C ARG A 52 22.06 3.99 -3.55
N VAL A 53 21.15 3.95 -2.59
CA VAL A 53 19.88 3.24 -2.73
C VAL A 53 19.02 3.89 -3.80
N LYS A 54 18.90 5.21 -3.82
CA LYS A 54 18.18 5.95 -4.86
C LYS A 54 18.68 5.61 -6.25
N GLN A 55 20.00 5.66 -6.45
CA GLN A 55 20.63 5.34 -7.75
C GLN A 55 20.37 3.90 -8.19
N LEU A 56 20.39 2.94 -7.24
CA LEU A 56 20.06 1.54 -7.52
C LEU A 56 18.61 1.43 -8.01
N LEU A 57 17.66 2.00 -7.27
CA LEU A 57 16.24 1.96 -7.62
C LEU A 57 15.96 2.63 -8.97
N GLU A 58 16.57 3.79 -9.26
CA GLU A 58 16.45 4.49 -10.54
C GLU A 58 17.07 3.69 -11.70
N THR A 59 18.14 2.94 -11.44
CA THR A 59 18.74 2.04 -12.42
C THR A 59 17.81 0.87 -12.72
N MET A 60 17.22 0.29 -11.70
CA MET A 60 16.21 -0.77 -11.84
C MET A 60 14.96 -0.27 -12.56
N GLN A 61 14.50 0.94 -12.29
CA GLN A 61 13.34 1.54 -12.96
C GLN A 61 13.54 1.65 -14.48
N LYS A 62 14.75 1.98 -14.93
CA LYS A 62 15.09 2.08 -16.36
C LYS A 62 15.11 0.73 -17.07
N ASP A 63 15.22 -0.35 -16.34
CA ASP A 63 15.21 -1.70 -16.87
C ASP A 63 13.79 -2.28 -16.79
N SER A 64 13.15 -2.43 -17.94
CA SER A 64 11.76 -2.94 -18.06
C SER A 64 11.55 -4.34 -17.45
N ARG A 65 12.62 -5.10 -17.22
CA ARG A 65 12.57 -6.41 -16.57
C ARG A 65 12.00 -6.31 -15.15
N TYR A 66 12.22 -5.20 -14.47
CA TYR A 66 11.77 -5.02 -13.08
C TYR A 66 10.37 -4.41 -12.97
N GLY A 67 9.91 -3.67 -13.99
CA GLY A 67 8.57 -3.12 -14.03
C GLY A 67 8.26 -2.16 -12.89
N ILE A 68 9.25 -1.39 -12.44
CA ILE A 68 9.04 -0.25 -11.53
C ILE A 68 8.53 0.92 -12.37
N GLU A 69 7.32 1.36 -12.12
CA GLU A 69 6.73 2.48 -12.84
C GLU A 69 7.11 3.82 -12.22
N ARG A 70 6.96 3.92 -10.90
CA ARG A 70 7.22 5.16 -10.16
C ARG A 70 8.07 4.87 -8.92
N ILE A 71 8.90 5.84 -8.58
CA ILE A 71 9.66 5.89 -7.34
C ILE A 71 9.30 7.21 -6.67
N PHE A 72 8.75 7.15 -5.48
CA PHE A 72 8.45 8.31 -4.66
C PHE A 72 9.50 8.44 -3.57
N THR A 73 10.08 9.61 -3.43
CA THR A 73 10.77 10.00 -2.20
C THR A 73 9.75 10.20 -1.08
N LYS A 74 10.20 10.26 0.17
CA LYS A 74 9.32 10.52 1.31
C LYS A 74 8.53 11.83 1.15
N GLU A 75 9.13 12.88 0.58
CA GLU A 75 8.46 14.15 0.34
C GLU A 75 7.36 14.02 -0.74
N GLU A 76 7.65 13.31 -1.84
CA GLU A 76 6.68 13.07 -2.91
C GLU A 76 5.52 12.19 -2.44
N ALA A 77 5.81 11.14 -1.66
CA ALA A 77 4.80 10.28 -1.04
C ALA A 77 3.89 11.07 -0.09
N GLY A 78 4.43 12.00 0.69
CA GLY A 78 3.65 12.88 1.55
C GLY A 78 2.66 13.77 0.79
N LYS A 79 2.96 14.17 -0.45
CA LYS A 79 2.02 14.92 -1.32
C LYS A 79 0.84 14.06 -1.76
N GLU A 80 1.03 12.76 -1.85
CA GLU A 80 -0.01 11.76 -2.13
C GLU A 80 -0.69 11.23 -0.83
N HIS A 81 -0.46 11.90 0.30
CA HIS A 81 -0.97 11.51 1.63
C HIS A 81 -0.50 10.12 2.11
N LEU A 82 0.60 9.63 1.57
CA LEU A 82 1.26 8.41 2.02
C LEU A 82 2.25 8.76 3.13
N ASP A 83 1.95 8.38 4.35
CA ASP A 83 2.80 8.63 5.51
C ASP A 83 3.37 7.31 6.06
N GLY A 84 4.59 7.35 6.62
CA GLY A 84 5.26 6.18 7.16
C GLY A 84 6.72 6.43 7.50
N THR A 85 7.41 5.37 7.89
CA THR A 85 8.83 5.38 8.24
C THR A 85 9.77 5.04 7.07
N PHE A 86 9.24 4.80 5.88
CA PHE A 86 10.00 4.50 4.66
C PHE A 86 10.84 5.69 4.19
N SER A 87 11.83 5.41 3.35
CA SER A 87 12.63 6.41 2.62
C SER A 87 12.16 6.58 1.17
N PHE A 88 11.67 5.48 0.56
CA PHE A 88 11.09 5.49 -0.79
C PHE A 88 9.85 4.59 -0.82
N ILE A 89 8.92 4.93 -1.71
CA ILE A 89 7.84 4.03 -2.14
C ILE A 89 8.05 3.72 -3.63
N LEU A 90 7.90 2.46 -3.97
CA LEU A 90 7.88 1.98 -5.35
C LEU A 90 6.44 1.66 -5.74
N GLU A 91 6.07 2.00 -6.95
CA GLU A 91 4.83 1.56 -7.59
C GLU A 91 5.17 0.75 -8.85
N ALA A 92 4.53 -0.39 -9.01
CA ALA A 92 4.79 -1.32 -10.11
C ALA A 92 3.88 -1.05 -11.32
N LEU A 93 4.35 -1.44 -12.50
CA LEU A 93 3.52 -1.56 -13.70
C LEU A 93 2.48 -2.69 -13.53
N ASP A 94 1.38 -2.61 -14.27
CA ASP A 94 0.36 -3.65 -14.30
C ASP A 94 0.98 -5.04 -14.59
N GLY A 95 0.49 -6.04 -13.85
CA GLY A 95 0.99 -7.41 -13.93
C GLY A 95 2.32 -7.65 -13.22
N VAL A 96 2.79 -6.69 -12.41
CA VAL A 96 3.97 -6.82 -11.56
C VAL A 96 3.55 -6.65 -10.10
N SER A 97 4.08 -7.49 -9.22
CA SER A 97 4.04 -7.31 -7.77
C SER A 97 5.45 -7.36 -7.20
N PHE A 98 5.66 -6.68 -6.12
CA PHE A 98 6.90 -6.84 -5.35
C PHE A 98 6.78 -8.02 -4.40
N GLY A 99 7.92 -8.63 -4.07
CA GLY A 99 8.02 -9.70 -3.09
C GLY A 99 9.01 -9.33 -1.98
N ASP A 100 8.96 -10.08 -0.89
CA ASP A 100 9.78 -9.83 0.30
C ASP A 100 11.06 -10.69 0.36
N GLU A 101 11.23 -11.60 -0.60
CA GLU A 101 12.37 -12.50 -0.64
C GLU A 101 13.69 -11.77 -0.86
N PHE A 102 14.74 -12.17 -0.16
CA PHE A 102 16.11 -11.74 -0.37
C PHE A 102 17.01 -12.84 -0.96
N HIS A 103 16.42 -14.02 -1.24
CA HIS A 103 17.04 -15.09 -2.01
C HIS A 103 16.66 -15.00 -3.48
N SER A 104 17.54 -15.49 -4.36
CA SER A 104 17.26 -15.56 -5.80
C SER A 104 16.04 -16.44 -6.10
N PRO A 105 15.25 -16.14 -7.14
CA PRO A 105 15.54 -15.16 -8.20
C PRO A 105 15.03 -13.75 -7.85
N LEU A 106 15.70 -12.74 -8.43
CA LEU A 106 15.26 -11.34 -8.33
C LEU A 106 13.91 -11.14 -9.04
N VAL A 107 13.69 -11.76 -10.18
CA VAL A 107 12.42 -11.75 -10.91
C VAL A 107 11.90 -13.18 -11.01
N ALA A 108 10.74 -13.43 -10.43
CA ALA A 108 10.07 -14.72 -10.46
C ALA A 108 8.74 -14.64 -11.26
N PRO A 109 8.33 -15.71 -11.95
CA PRO A 109 6.97 -15.78 -12.47
C PRO A 109 5.96 -15.88 -11.31
N PHE A 110 4.70 -15.48 -11.55
CA PHE A 110 3.63 -15.83 -10.64
C PHE A 110 3.47 -17.36 -10.60
N GLU A 111 3.49 -17.90 -9.40
CA GLU A 111 3.13 -19.28 -9.17
C GLU A 111 1.59 -19.38 -9.05
N THR A 112 0.93 -19.72 -10.16
CA THR A 112 -0.53 -19.74 -10.25
C THR A 112 -1.19 -20.80 -9.35
N LYS A 113 -0.41 -21.72 -8.80
CA LYS A 113 -0.87 -22.73 -7.84
C LYS A 113 -0.83 -22.22 -6.40
N ASP A 114 -0.08 -21.16 -6.14
CA ASP A 114 -0.01 -20.54 -4.82
C ASP A 114 -1.15 -19.53 -4.69
N TYR A 115 -2.11 -19.83 -3.83
CA TYR A 115 -3.27 -18.97 -3.58
C TYR A 115 -2.91 -17.58 -3.04
N ARG A 116 -1.73 -17.42 -2.42
CA ARG A 116 -1.23 -16.14 -1.90
C ARG A 116 -0.97 -15.12 -3.01
N TYR A 117 -0.66 -15.61 -4.21
CA TYR A 117 -0.41 -14.80 -5.39
C TYR A 117 -1.55 -14.98 -6.39
N GLY A 118 -2.76 -14.68 -5.93
CA GLY A 118 -3.97 -14.77 -6.76
C GLY A 118 -3.92 -13.89 -8.02
N HIS A 119 -5.01 -13.90 -8.77
CA HIS A 119 -5.14 -13.13 -10.01
C HIS A 119 -5.47 -11.66 -9.77
N ALA A 120 -5.51 -11.22 -8.50
CA ALA A 120 -5.76 -9.84 -8.09
C ALA A 120 -4.74 -9.41 -7.04
N THR A 121 -4.43 -8.13 -7.03
CA THR A 121 -3.50 -7.53 -6.07
C THR A 121 -3.98 -6.13 -5.70
N HIS A 122 -3.25 -5.45 -4.84
CA HIS A 122 -3.52 -4.12 -4.33
C HIS A 122 -2.21 -3.32 -4.24
N GLY A 123 -2.24 -2.12 -3.66
CA GLY A 123 -1.05 -1.33 -3.38
C GLY A 123 -0.67 -0.42 -4.54
N TYR A 124 -1.63 0.22 -5.18
CA TYR A 124 -1.43 1.25 -6.20
C TYR A 124 -2.20 2.51 -5.82
N LEU A 125 -1.84 3.64 -6.42
CA LEU A 125 -2.56 4.89 -6.22
C LEU A 125 -4.00 4.80 -6.77
N PRO A 126 -4.94 5.57 -6.18
CA PRO A 126 -6.37 5.48 -6.52
C PRO A 126 -6.70 5.65 -8.00
N GLU A 127 -5.93 6.42 -8.73
CA GLU A 127 -6.16 6.68 -10.17
C GLU A 127 -5.77 5.53 -11.08
N LYS A 128 -5.04 4.52 -10.56
CA LYS A 128 -4.45 3.47 -11.39
C LYS A 128 -5.33 2.25 -11.60
N GLY A 129 -6.23 1.94 -10.72
CA GLY A 129 -6.98 0.69 -10.78
C GLY A 129 -8.48 0.88 -10.63
N PRO A 130 -9.24 -0.23 -10.64
CA PRO A 130 -10.66 -0.18 -10.37
C PRO A 130 -10.89 0.33 -8.95
N GLN A 131 -11.85 1.23 -8.82
CA GLN A 131 -12.20 1.76 -7.51
C GLN A 131 -12.87 0.67 -6.66
N PRO A 132 -12.65 0.66 -5.33
CA PRO A 132 -13.34 -0.26 -4.44
C PRO A 132 -14.84 0.01 -4.45
N VAL A 133 -15.61 -1.01 -4.12
CA VAL A 133 -17.07 -0.91 -4.01
C VAL A 133 -17.49 -1.05 -2.55
N PHE A 134 -18.49 -0.25 -2.17
CA PHE A 134 -19.13 -0.33 -0.86
C PHE A 134 -20.53 -0.88 -1.00
N TYR A 135 -20.83 -1.98 -0.30
CA TYR A 135 -22.17 -2.54 -0.20
C TYR A 135 -22.63 -2.53 1.25
N ALA A 136 -23.81 -2.01 1.48
CA ALA A 136 -24.43 -2.01 2.79
C ALA A 136 -25.86 -2.50 2.75
N LYS A 137 -26.25 -3.32 3.76
CA LYS A 137 -27.61 -3.80 3.95
C LYS A 137 -27.90 -3.89 5.44
N GLY A 138 -29.06 -3.41 5.84
CA GLY A 138 -29.50 -3.46 7.23
C GLY A 138 -30.72 -2.60 7.47
N PRO A 139 -31.28 -2.63 8.70
CA PRO A 139 -32.51 -1.89 9.03
C PRO A 139 -32.35 -0.39 8.87
N ASP A 140 -31.14 0.12 8.98
CA ASP A 140 -30.83 1.53 9.00
C ASP A 140 -30.43 2.09 7.62
N PHE A 141 -30.17 1.20 6.66
CA PHE A 141 -29.88 1.59 5.27
C PHE A 141 -31.15 1.71 4.45
N ARG A 142 -31.15 2.69 3.55
CA ARG A 142 -32.20 2.84 2.52
C ARG A 142 -32.00 1.77 1.47
N GLU A 143 -33.09 1.27 0.94
CA GLU A 143 -33.08 0.28 -0.15
C GLU A 143 -32.97 0.96 -1.50
N HIS A 144 -32.30 0.30 -2.44
CA HIS A 144 -32.15 0.72 -3.84
C HIS A 144 -31.51 2.10 -4.04
N VAL A 145 -30.64 2.50 -3.11
CA VAL A 145 -29.83 3.70 -3.25
C VAL A 145 -28.49 3.33 -3.85
N VAL A 146 -28.06 4.07 -4.85
CA VAL A 146 -26.75 3.98 -5.48
C VAL A 146 -26.10 5.35 -5.41
N LEU A 147 -24.90 5.43 -4.84
CA LEU A 147 -24.04 6.60 -4.94
C LEU A 147 -23.01 6.32 -6.03
N GLU A 148 -22.90 7.21 -7.00
CA GLU A 148 -21.91 7.07 -8.07
C GLU A 148 -20.49 7.27 -7.54
N HIS A 149 -20.32 8.12 -6.54
CA HIS A 149 -19.04 8.42 -5.92
C HIS A 149 -19.18 8.56 -4.41
N ALA A 150 -18.28 7.90 -3.68
CA ALA A 150 -18.06 8.06 -2.26
C ALA A 150 -16.55 7.93 -1.99
N ARG A 151 -16.06 8.54 -0.94
CA ARG A 151 -14.65 8.41 -0.57
C ARG A 151 -14.53 7.38 0.56
N LEU A 152 -13.45 6.62 0.60
CA LEU A 152 -13.20 5.64 1.66
C LEU A 152 -13.24 6.29 3.06
N VAL A 153 -12.77 7.54 3.19
CA VAL A 153 -12.79 8.32 4.43
C VAL A 153 -14.21 8.64 4.93
N ASP A 154 -15.24 8.50 4.09
CA ASP A 154 -16.64 8.74 4.45
C ASP A 154 -17.29 7.53 5.13
N GLU A 155 -16.66 6.35 5.09
CA GLU A 155 -17.19 5.13 5.72
C GLU A 155 -17.14 5.22 7.25
N ALA A 156 -16.01 5.63 7.84
CA ALA A 156 -15.86 5.69 9.29
C ALA A 156 -16.88 6.62 9.99
N PRO A 157 -17.11 7.88 9.54
CA PRO A 157 -18.18 8.72 10.11
C PRO A 157 -19.57 8.15 9.86
N THR A 158 -19.79 7.43 8.76
CA THR A 158 -21.07 6.74 8.50
C THR A 158 -21.30 5.61 9.49
N PHE A 159 -20.29 4.79 9.80
CA PHE A 159 -20.40 3.76 10.82
C PHE A 159 -20.54 4.33 12.23
N ALA A 160 -19.84 5.41 12.54
CA ALA A 160 -19.99 6.09 13.82
C ALA A 160 -21.44 6.57 14.04
N GLU A 161 -22.06 7.17 13.01
CA GLU A 161 -23.46 7.58 13.08
C GLU A 161 -24.41 6.40 13.30
N LEU A 162 -24.23 5.29 12.58
CA LEU A 162 -25.02 4.06 12.74
C LEU A 162 -24.91 3.47 14.14
N LEU A 163 -23.74 3.59 14.76
CA LEU A 163 -23.47 3.10 16.12
C LEU A 163 -23.83 4.11 17.21
N GLY A 164 -24.24 5.33 16.85
CA GLY A 164 -24.53 6.41 17.80
C GLY A 164 -23.28 6.93 18.52
N LEU A 165 -22.11 6.81 17.90
CA LEU A 165 -20.83 7.24 18.46
C LEU A 165 -20.50 8.66 17.99
N GLU A 166 -19.91 9.45 18.89
CA GLU A 166 -19.26 10.70 18.50
C GLU A 166 -17.89 10.40 17.88
N PHE A 167 -17.64 10.99 16.72
CA PHE A 167 -16.37 10.82 15.99
C PHE A 167 -15.86 12.18 15.52
N PRO A 168 -15.25 12.96 16.42
CA PRO A 168 -14.76 14.30 16.11
C PRO A 168 -13.47 14.24 15.27
N ASN A 169 -13.18 15.35 14.58
CA ASN A 169 -11.95 15.56 13.81
C ASN A 169 -11.74 14.56 12.67
N VAL A 170 -12.80 14.14 12.02
CA VAL A 170 -12.75 13.26 10.85
C VAL A 170 -12.55 14.04 9.56
N GLN A 171 -11.84 13.47 8.61
CA GLN A 171 -11.64 14.06 7.27
C GLN A 171 -12.82 13.81 6.33
N GLY A 172 -13.61 12.76 6.58
CA GLY A 172 -14.76 12.37 5.79
C GLY A 172 -16.06 12.95 6.31
N SER A 173 -17.15 12.64 5.62
CA SER A 173 -18.51 13.01 5.97
C SER A 173 -19.41 11.78 5.98
N CYS A 174 -20.42 11.75 6.86
CA CYS A 174 -21.41 10.68 6.86
C CYS A 174 -22.18 10.64 5.53
N LEU A 175 -22.33 9.45 4.97
CA LEU A 175 -23.09 9.19 3.73
C LEU A 175 -24.60 9.15 4.01
N TRP A 176 -25.16 10.30 4.34
CA TRP A 176 -26.55 10.47 4.75
C TRP A 176 -27.56 9.98 3.73
N GLU A 177 -27.21 10.01 2.45
CA GLU A 177 -28.04 9.53 1.37
C GLU A 177 -28.33 8.03 1.46
N LEU A 178 -27.42 7.27 2.09
CA LEU A 178 -27.60 5.83 2.30
C LEU A 178 -28.45 5.51 3.53
N LEU A 179 -28.64 6.46 4.45
CA LEU A 179 -29.27 6.22 5.74
C LEU A 179 -30.74 6.61 5.73
N LYS A 180 -31.57 5.86 6.49
CA LYS A 180 -32.94 6.26 6.82
C LYS A 180 -32.88 7.44 7.80
N LYS A 181 -33.74 8.44 7.58
CA LYS A 181 -33.71 9.73 8.30
C LYS A 181 -33.93 9.66 9.82
N ASP A 182 -34.28 8.50 10.38
CA ASP A 182 -34.74 8.35 11.78
C ASP A 182 -33.63 8.02 12.79
N HIS A 183 -32.33 8.12 12.41
CA HIS A 183 -31.23 7.77 13.31
C HIS A 183 -31.00 8.79 14.45
N SER A 184 -31.42 10.03 14.28
CA SER A 184 -31.23 11.08 15.30
C SER A 184 -31.92 10.81 16.65
N GLY A 185 -32.78 9.78 16.73
CA GLY A 185 -33.50 9.40 17.96
C GLY A 185 -32.77 8.39 18.87
N ARG A 186 -31.74 7.69 18.38
CA ARG A 186 -31.05 6.63 19.15
C ARG A 186 -29.91 7.10 20.06
N LYS A 187 -29.57 8.37 20.04
CA LYS A 187 -28.48 8.97 20.87
C LYS A 187 -28.72 8.96 22.38
N LYS A 188 -29.77 8.30 22.92
CA LYS A 188 -30.14 8.42 24.34
C LYS A 188 -30.17 7.13 25.15
N GLN A 189 -29.61 6.02 24.66
CA GLN A 189 -29.55 4.79 25.46
C GLN A 189 -28.21 4.10 25.31
N LEU A 190 -27.18 4.63 25.95
CA LEU A 190 -26.03 3.91 26.49
C LEU A 190 -25.69 4.49 27.85
#